data_0e2570876b8bb5483541f8ab1242b076
#
_entry.id   0e2570876b8bb5483541f8ab1242b076
#
_cell.length_a   1.000
_cell.length_b   1.000
_cell.length_c   1.000
_cell.angle_alpha   90.00
_cell.angle_beta   90.00
_cell.angle_gamma   90.00
#
_symmetry.space_group_name_H-M   'P 1'
#
loop_
_entity.id
_entity.type
_entity.pdbx_description
1 polymer ?
#
loop_
_entity_poly.entity_id
_entity_poly.type
_entity_poly.pdbx_seq_one_letter_code
_entity_poly.pdbx_strand_id
1 'polypeptide(L)'
;MSRGLGDVYKRQVLKKSLEEGKITEAEIDSACRRILIAKYQLGLFHDPYKYCNPKRAAKEFLSVNNVSAARRIAAESFVLLKNDNNLLPLKGCRKVAVVGPLADSKANMAGSWKYDEQTKSYHGLVEDLQESLGNGVEVVFAKGSNLVDDSVYEANFTDQNRSTRDDRSDEQLIAEALKVAEGADVIIAALGESIDMSGEGAS
;
A
#
# COMPACT_ATOMS: atom_id res chain seq x y z
N MET A 1 21.58 7.18 0.25
CA MET A 1 21.62 8.53 0.88
C MET A 1 22.69 8.55 1.97
N SER A 2 23.65 9.44 1.87
CA SER A 2 24.72 9.59 2.86
C SER A 2 24.18 10.34 4.08
N ARG A 3 23.66 9.62 5.07
CA ARG A 3 23.21 10.20 6.35
C ARG A 3 24.35 10.89 7.12
N GLY A 4 25.62 10.51 6.86
CA GLY A 4 26.80 11.06 7.53
C GLY A 4 27.07 12.54 7.24
N LEU A 5 26.85 13.01 6.01
CA LEU A 5 27.09 14.41 5.65
C LEU A 5 26.07 15.35 6.29
N GLY A 6 24.80 14.96 6.43
CA GLY A 6 23.79 15.75 7.11
C GLY A 6 24.08 15.96 8.59
N ASP A 7 24.63 14.95 9.27
CA ASP A 7 24.95 15.04 10.70
C ASP A 7 26.19 15.92 10.95
N VAL A 8 27.21 15.83 10.08
CA VAL A 8 28.38 16.71 10.14
C VAL A 8 27.98 18.17 9.93
N TYR A 9 27.16 18.45 8.93
CA TYR A 9 26.65 19.80 8.66
C TYR A 9 25.83 20.35 9.82
N LYS A 10 24.95 19.57 10.39
CA LYS A 10 24.14 19.98 11.57
C LYS A 10 25.02 20.34 12.77
N ARG A 11 26.07 19.54 13.05
CA ARG A 11 27.02 19.85 14.15
C ARG A 11 27.76 21.15 13.91
N GLN A 12 28.22 21.41 12.68
CA GLN A 12 28.89 22.65 12.31
C GLN A 12 27.97 23.86 12.47
N VAL A 13 26.72 23.75 12.05
CA VAL A 13 25.71 24.82 12.19
C VAL A 13 25.41 25.10 13.66
N LEU A 14 25.25 24.07 14.50
CA LEU A 14 25.03 24.23 15.95
C LEU A 14 26.20 24.92 16.63
N LYS A 15 27.45 24.48 16.33
CA LYS A 15 28.66 25.09 16.87
C LYS A 15 28.75 26.57 16.50
N LYS A 16 28.57 26.89 15.23
CA LYS A 16 28.59 28.27 14.74
C LYS A 16 27.49 29.12 15.39
N SER A 17 26.27 28.59 15.54
CA SER A 17 25.16 29.29 16.16
C SER A 17 25.41 29.57 17.64
N LEU A 18 26.12 28.68 18.36
CA LEU A 18 26.53 28.89 19.72
C LEU A 18 27.63 29.99 19.80
N GLU A 19 28.65 29.94 18.95
CA GLU A 19 29.70 30.95 18.86
C GLU A 19 29.15 32.34 18.51
N GLU A 20 28.10 32.41 17.68
CA GLU A 20 27.41 33.64 17.30
C GLU A 20 26.38 34.10 18.35
N GLY A 21 26.19 33.38 19.45
CA GLY A 21 25.22 33.71 20.50
C GLY A 21 23.75 33.56 20.07
N LYS A 22 23.45 32.85 18.96
CA LYS A 22 22.09 32.61 18.47
C LYS A 22 21.36 31.57 19.29
N ILE A 23 22.11 30.66 19.90
CA ILE A 23 21.63 29.62 20.80
C ILE A 23 22.54 29.56 22.02
N THR A 24 22.03 29.01 23.12
CA THR A 24 22.75 28.83 24.37
C THR A 24 23.10 27.36 24.62
N GLU A 25 24.10 27.09 25.44
CA GLU A 25 24.40 25.74 25.91
C GLU A 25 23.19 25.11 26.62
N ALA A 26 22.46 25.91 27.39
CA ALA A 26 21.27 25.44 28.11
C ALA A 26 20.17 24.92 27.16
N GLU A 27 20.01 25.52 26.01
CA GLU A 27 19.07 25.02 24.95
C GLU A 27 19.55 23.71 24.37
N ILE A 28 20.86 23.57 24.11
CA ILE A 28 21.46 22.31 23.64
C ILE A 28 21.30 21.23 24.72
N ASP A 29 21.61 21.51 25.93
CA ASP A 29 21.46 20.60 27.08
C ASP A 29 20.01 20.15 27.25
N SER A 30 19.07 21.08 27.14
CA SER A 30 17.65 20.77 27.21
C SER A 30 17.21 19.81 26.10
N ALA A 31 17.70 20.02 24.89
CA ALA A 31 17.41 19.11 23.76
C ALA A 31 18.03 17.71 23.98
N CYS A 32 19.29 17.65 24.39
CA CYS A 32 19.98 16.39 24.73
C CYS A 32 19.27 15.66 25.87
N ARG A 33 18.88 16.37 26.92
CA ARG A 33 18.20 15.80 28.10
C ARG A 33 16.91 15.08 27.69
N ARG A 34 16.11 15.67 26.83
CA ARG A 34 14.87 15.01 26.34
C ARG A 34 15.14 13.65 25.69
N ILE A 35 16.16 13.55 24.84
CA ILE A 35 16.55 12.30 24.21
C ILE A 35 17.13 11.30 25.22
N LEU A 36 17.95 11.78 26.13
CA LEU A 36 18.55 10.92 27.18
C LEU A 36 17.49 10.38 28.14
N ILE A 37 16.49 11.18 28.51
CA ILE A 37 15.36 10.74 29.34
C ILE A 37 14.58 9.63 28.61
N ALA A 38 14.26 9.80 27.34
CA ALA A 38 13.58 8.77 26.56
C ALA A 38 14.39 7.46 26.51
N LYS A 39 15.70 7.54 26.27
CA LYS A 39 16.59 6.38 26.30
C LYS A 39 16.62 5.70 27.69
N TYR A 40 16.64 6.49 28.74
CA TYR A 40 16.63 5.98 30.11
C TYR A 40 15.31 5.26 30.43
N GLN A 41 14.18 5.88 30.11
CA GLN A 41 12.85 5.28 30.30
C GLN A 41 12.66 3.98 29.53
N LEU A 42 13.26 3.89 28.34
CA LEU A 42 13.30 2.66 27.54
C LEU A 42 14.27 1.60 28.11
N GLY A 43 15.10 1.94 29.10
CA GLY A 43 16.07 1.03 29.69
C GLY A 43 17.31 0.78 28.84
N LEU A 44 17.57 1.61 27.82
CA LEU A 44 18.67 1.42 26.84
C LEU A 44 20.06 1.66 27.44
N PHE A 45 20.17 2.34 28.57
CA PHE A 45 21.44 2.49 29.30
C PHE A 45 21.84 1.22 30.03
N HIS A 46 20.86 0.42 30.45
CA HIS A 46 21.11 -0.87 31.10
C HIS A 46 21.33 -1.97 30.06
N ASP A 47 20.48 -2.02 29.03
CA ASP A 47 20.57 -2.98 27.95
C ASP A 47 20.20 -2.30 26.63
N PRO A 48 21.19 -1.89 25.81
CA PRO A 48 20.95 -1.21 24.55
C PRO A 48 20.29 -2.12 23.48
N TYR A 49 20.36 -3.45 23.68
CA TYR A 49 19.79 -4.44 22.79
C TYR A 49 18.47 -5.07 23.29
N LYS A 50 17.91 -4.54 24.38
CA LYS A 50 16.69 -5.02 25.01
C LYS A 50 15.54 -5.31 24.03
N TYR A 51 15.42 -4.49 23.00
CA TYR A 51 14.38 -4.62 21.99
C TYR A 51 14.80 -5.41 20.73
N CYS A 52 16.07 -5.83 20.65
CA CYS A 52 16.61 -6.61 19.54
C CYS A 52 16.35 -8.10 19.79
N ASN A 53 15.23 -8.58 19.31
CA ASN A 53 14.88 -10.00 19.40
C ASN A 53 14.47 -10.54 18.01
N PRO A 54 15.38 -11.23 17.30
CA PRO A 54 15.09 -11.79 15.98
C PRO A 54 13.91 -12.77 15.98
N LYS A 55 13.71 -13.51 17.08
CA LYS A 55 12.61 -14.47 17.20
C LYS A 55 11.24 -13.79 17.32
N ARG A 56 11.22 -12.52 17.78
CA ARG A 56 9.97 -11.75 17.88
C ARG A 56 9.38 -11.48 16.51
N ALA A 57 10.20 -11.09 15.54
CA ALA A 57 9.73 -10.84 14.18
C ALA A 57 9.02 -12.08 13.61
N ALA A 58 9.62 -13.26 13.73
CA ALA A 58 9.01 -14.51 13.25
C ALA A 58 7.69 -14.86 13.94
N LYS A 59 7.52 -14.46 15.22
CA LYS A 59 6.29 -14.71 16.00
C LYS A 59 5.18 -13.69 15.69
N GLU A 60 5.55 -12.42 15.52
CA GLU A 60 4.60 -11.32 15.42
C GLU A 60 4.21 -11.02 13.96
N PHE A 61 5.15 -11.21 13.03
CA PHE A 61 4.90 -10.96 11.61
C PHE A 61 3.83 -11.91 11.08
N LEU A 62 2.79 -11.37 10.47
CA LEU A 62 1.62 -12.11 9.98
C LEU A 62 0.95 -13.00 11.03
N SER A 63 1.07 -12.67 12.32
CA SER A 63 0.31 -13.38 13.35
C SER A 63 -1.20 -13.19 13.11
N VAL A 64 -1.99 -14.18 13.53
CA VAL A 64 -3.46 -14.15 13.37
C VAL A 64 -4.06 -12.85 13.90
N ASN A 65 -3.57 -12.36 15.04
CA ASN A 65 -4.04 -11.10 15.63
C ASN A 65 -3.70 -9.89 14.75
N ASN A 66 -2.48 -9.83 14.21
CA ASN A 66 -2.06 -8.73 13.37
C ASN A 66 -2.79 -8.72 12.01
N VAL A 67 -2.98 -9.88 11.39
CA VAL A 67 -3.76 -10.02 10.16
C VAL A 67 -5.24 -9.62 10.39
N SER A 68 -5.84 -10.07 11.49
CA SER A 68 -7.20 -9.70 11.87
C SER A 68 -7.34 -8.19 12.13
N ALA A 69 -6.36 -7.59 12.81
CA ALA A 69 -6.33 -6.15 13.04
C ALA A 69 -6.20 -5.36 11.72
N ALA A 70 -5.31 -5.80 10.82
CA ALA A 70 -5.14 -5.19 9.51
C ALA A 70 -6.43 -5.24 8.68
N ARG A 71 -7.11 -6.40 8.65
CA ARG A 71 -8.41 -6.55 7.98
C ARG A 71 -9.47 -5.60 8.54
N ARG A 72 -9.57 -5.48 9.86
CA ARG A 72 -10.51 -4.55 10.50
C ARG A 72 -10.22 -3.10 10.15
N ILE A 73 -8.95 -2.69 10.23
CA ILE A 73 -8.52 -1.32 9.89
C ILE A 73 -8.80 -1.03 8.42
N ALA A 74 -8.52 -1.97 7.52
CA ALA A 74 -8.83 -1.83 6.10
C ALA A 74 -10.33 -1.64 5.87
N ALA A 75 -11.18 -2.44 6.53
CA ALA A 75 -12.64 -2.30 6.43
C ALA A 75 -13.14 -0.93 6.95
N GLU A 76 -12.54 -0.43 8.04
CA GLU A 76 -12.86 0.90 8.61
C GLU A 76 -12.38 2.06 7.71
N SER A 77 -11.43 1.82 6.79
CA SER A 77 -10.92 2.84 5.86
C SER A 77 -11.79 3.03 4.61
N PHE A 78 -12.72 2.12 4.33
CA PHE A 78 -13.59 2.23 3.16
C PHE A 78 -14.57 3.39 3.30
N VAL A 79 -14.71 4.17 2.23
CA VAL A 79 -15.66 5.29 2.16
C VAL A 79 -16.77 4.92 1.18
N LEU A 80 -17.97 4.70 1.69
CA LEU A 80 -19.14 4.43 0.86
C LEU A 80 -19.73 5.74 0.34
N LEU A 81 -19.41 6.10 -0.90
CA LEU A 81 -19.87 7.36 -1.50
C LEU A 81 -21.35 7.30 -1.94
N LYS A 82 -21.81 6.12 -2.36
CA LYS A 82 -23.17 5.92 -2.86
C LYS A 82 -23.59 4.47 -2.71
N ASN A 83 -24.85 4.22 -2.32
CA ASN A 83 -25.42 2.89 -2.22
C ASN A 83 -26.93 2.91 -2.51
N ASP A 84 -27.28 3.27 -3.75
CA ASP A 84 -28.66 3.31 -4.17
C ASP A 84 -29.28 1.91 -4.18
N ASN A 85 -30.51 1.82 -3.79
CA ASN A 85 -31.28 0.57 -3.71
C ASN A 85 -30.65 -0.51 -2.82
N ASN A 86 -29.73 -0.14 -1.91
CA ASN A 86 -29.03 -1.08 -1.02
C ASN A 86 -28.29 -2.19 -1.81
N LEU A 87 -27.62 -1.83 -2.90
CA LEU A 87 -26.82 -2.77 -3.69
C LEU A 87 -25.77 -3.49 -2.82
N LEU A 88 -25.16 -2.76 -1.90
CA LEU A 88 -24.22 -3.31 -0.92
C LEU A 88 -24.90 -3.48 0.45
N PRO A 89 -24.58 -4.55 1.20
CA PRO A 89 -23.72 -5.68 0.83
C PRO A 89 -24.34 -6.56 -0.25
N LEU A 90 -23.51 -7.18 -1.11
CA LEU A 90 -23.97 -8.07 -2.18
C LEU A 90 -24.78 -9.23 -1.62
N LYS A 91 -25.96 -9.48 -2.19
CA LYS A 91 -26.87 -10.56 -1.77
C LYS A 91 -27.51 -11.22 -2.97
N GLY A 92 -27.56 -12.54 -2.97
CA GLY A 92 -28.32 -13.31 -3.95
C GLY A 92 -27.82 -13.26 -5.39
N CYS A 93 -26.61 -12.76 -5.63
CA CYS A 93 -25.98 -12.78 -6.95
C CYS A 93 -25.51 -14.20 -7.30
N ARG A 94 -25.62 -14.55 -8.57
CA ARG A 94 -25.14 -15.81 -9.15
C ARG A 94 -23.95 -15.61 -10.04
N LYS A 95 -23.86 -14.44 -10.69
CA LYS A 95 -22.74 -14.06 -11.54
C LYS A 95 -22.29 -12.65 -11.21
N VAL A 96 -20.99 -12.51 -10.92
CA VAL A 96 -20.32 -11.23 -10.66
C VAL A 96 -19.22 -11.03 -11.71
N ALA A 97 -19.31 -9.96 -12.47
CA ALA A 97 -18.28 -9.55 -13.40
C ALA A 97 -17.34 -8.54 -12.72
N VAL A 98 -16.06 -8.82 -12.74
CA VAL A 98 -15.02 -7.89 -12.24
C VAL A 98 -14.27 -7.34 -13.43
N VAL A 99 -14.27 -6.03 -13.60
CA VAL A 99 -13.63 -5.36 -14.72
C VAL A 99 -12.67 -4.29 -14.23
N GLY A 100 -11.62 -4.03 -14.96
CA GLY A 100 -10.66 -2.97 -14.67
C GLY A 100 -9.23 -3.45 -14.60
N PRO A 101 -8.25 -2.57 -14.88
CA PRO A 101 -6.84 -2.92 -14.95
C PRO A 101 -6.22 -3.33 -13.61
N LEU A 102 -6.85 -2.96 -12.50
CA LEU A 102 -6.38 -3.27 -11.14
C LEU A 102 -7.08 -4.47 -10.51
N ALA A 103 -8.10 -5.02 -11.15
CA ALA A 103 -8.95 -6.06 -10.56
C ALA A 103 -8.20 -7.35 -10.19
N ASP A 104 -7.20 -7.74 -10.98
CA ASP A 104 -6.38 -8.94 -10.73
C ASP A 104 -4.90 -8.60 -10.48
N SER A 105 -4.63 -7.45 -9.90
CA SER A 105 -3.27 -6.99 -9.62
C SER A 105 -2.88 -7.21 -8.17
N LYS A 106 -2.10 -8.25 -7.90
CA LYS A 106 -1.54 -8.52 -6.56
C LYS A 106 -0.50 -7.49 -6.13
N ALA A 107 0.28 -6.99 -7.07
CA ALA A 107 1.36 -6.05 -6.79
C ALA A 107 0.86 -4.70 -6.28
N ASN A 108 -0.30 -4.24 -6.77
CA ASN A 108 -0.88 -2.97 -6.36
C ASN A 108 -1.55 -3.01 -4.97
N MET A 109 -1.74 -4.20 -4.38
CA MET A 109 -2.36 -4.34 -3.05
C MET A 109 -1.52 -3.78 -1.91
N ALA A 110 -0.20 -3.64 -2.09
CA ALA A 110 0.70 -3.15 -1.05
C ALA A 110 0.68 -1.61 -0.88
N GLY A 111 0.22 -0.86 -1.88
CA GLY A 111 0.30 0.60 -1.90
C GLY A 111 1.73 1.13 -2.12
N SER A 112 1.87 2.45 -2.30
CA SER A 112 3.13 3.10 -2.65
C SER A 112 4.13 3.22 -1.48
N TRP A 113 3.66 3.27 -0.24
CA TRP A 113 4.48 3.44 0.96
C TRP A 113 4.87 2.11 1.62
N LYS A 114 5.22 1.12 0.82
CA LYS A 114 5.74 -0.17 1.29
C LYS A 114 7.26 -0.14 1.41
N TYR A 115 7.80 -0.85 2.39
CA TYR A 115 9.24 -0.99 2.57
C TYR A 115 9.76 -2.33 2.04
N ASP A 116 9.04 -3.41 2.31
CA ASP A 116 9.38 -4.76 1.88
C ASP A 116 8.16 -5.40 1.22
N GLU A 117 8.39 -6.08 0.11
CA GLU A 117 7.33 -6.60 -0.73
C GLU A 117 7.40 -8.12 -0.81
N GLN A 118 6.42 -8.77 -0.22
CA GLN A 118 6.17 -10.19 -0.42
C GLN A 118 4.87 -10.39 -1.21
N THR A 119 4.87 -9.91 -2.46
CA THR A 119 3.68 -9.94 -3.34
C THR A 119 3.07 -11.33 -3.52
N LYS A 120 3.85 -12.38 -3.31
CA LYS A 120 3.37 -13.78 -3.37
C LYS A 120 2.34 -14.13 -2.29
N SER A 121 2.25 -13.33 -1.21
CA SER A 121 1.28 -13.54 -0.12
C SER A 121 0.00 -12.74 -0.29
N TYR A 122 -0.10 -11.89 -1.32
CA TYR A 122 -1.29 -11.10 -1.57
C TYR A 122 -2.24 -11.82 -2.52
N HIS A 123 -3.53 -11.75 -2.22
CA HIS A 123 -4.59 -12.10 -3.16
C HIS A 123 -4.98 -10.87 -3.97
N GLY A 124 -5.40 -11.06 -5.20
CA GLY A 124 -6.09 -10.05 -5.99
C GLY A 124 -7.57 -9.98 -5.64
N LEU A 125 -8.24 -8.91 -6.03
CA LEU A 125 -9.68 -8.74 -5.77
C LEU A 125 -10.51 -9.89 -6.35
N VAL A 126 -10.17 -10.39 -7.52
CA VAL A 126 -10.87 -11.52 -8.16
C VAL A 126 -10.78 -12.79 -7.32
N GLU A 127 -9.57 -13.11 -6.84
CA GLU A 127 -9.31 -14.28 -6.01
C GLU A 127 -10.07 -14.20 -4.67
N ASP A 128 -10.01 -13.04 -3.99
CA ASP A 128 -10.72 -12.81 -2.73
C ASP A 128 -12.25 -12.85 -2.89
N LEU A 129 -12.77 -12.37 -4.01
CA LEU A 129 -14.21 -12.47 -4.30
C LEU A 129 -14.65 -13.92 -4.54
N GLN A 130 -13.86 -14.70 -5.30
CA GLN A 130 -14.14 -16.13 -5.53
C GLN A 130 -14.18 -16.89 -4.21
N GLU A 131 -13.20 -16.66 -3.32
CA GLU A 131 -13.18 -17.28 -2.00
C GLU A 131 -14.34 -16.83 -1.11
N SER A 132 -14.62 -15.53 -1.08
CA SER A 132 -15.63 -14.95 -0.18
C SER A 132 -17.07 -15.26 -0.59
N LEU A 133 -17.34 -15.30 -1.89
CA LEU A 133 -18.69 -15.59 -2.42
C LEU A 133 -18.97 -17.09 -2.53
N GLY A 134 -17.94 -17.91 -2.52
CA GLY A 134 -18.03 -19.37 -2.55
C GLY A 134 -18.45 -19.95 -3.91
N ASN A 135 -18.52 -21.27 -3.98
CA ASN A 135 -18.72 -22.02 -5.23
C ASN A 135 -20.10 -21.83 -5.90
N GLY A 136 -21.03 -21.14 -5.23
CA GLY A 136 -22.37 -20.87 -5.78
C GLY A 136 -22.47 -19.63 -6.65
N VAL A 137 -21.39 -18.83 -6.71
CA VAL A 137 -21.32 -17.57 -7.46
C VAL A 137 -20.21 -17.68 -8.51
N GLU A 138 -20.56 -17.43 -9.76
CA GLU A 138 -19.59 -17.33 -10.85
C GLU A 138 -18.94 -15.94 -10.79
N VAL A 139 -17.63 -15.90 -10.61
CA VAL A 139 -16.83 -14.66 -10.70
C VAL A 139 -16.03 -14.68 -11.98
N VAL A 140 -16.29 -13.72 -12.86
CA VAL A 140 -15.65 -13.60 -14.18
C VAL A 140 -14.88 -12.28 -14.24
N PHE A 141 -13.79 -12.28 -15.00
CA PHE A 141 -12.88 -11.13 -15.04
C PHE A 141 -12.54 -10.73 -16.48
N ALA A 142 -12.42 -9.42 -16.70
CA ALA A 142 -11.78 -8.82 -17.87
C ALA A 142 -11.01 -7.56 -17.49
N LYS A 143 -9.85 -7.35 -18.10
CA LYS A 143 -9.02 -6.19 -17.83
C LYS A 143 -9.72 -4.86 -18.22
N GLY A 144 -10.38 -4.82 -19.36
CA GLY A 144 -11.18 -3.69 -19.85
C GLY A 144 -10.39 -2.50 -20.39
N SER A 145 -9.25 -2.18 -19.80
CA SER A 145 -8.34 -1.12 -20.28
C SER A 145 -6.92 -1.34 -19.78
N ASN A 146 -5.95 -0.66 -20.34
CA ASN A 146 -4.65 -0.46 -19.72
C ASN A 146 -4.75 0.62 -18.63
N LEU A 147 -3.72 0.75 -17.78
CA LEU A 147 -3.69 1.75 -16.71
C LEU A 147 -3.55 3.17 -17.25
N VAL A 148 -2.73 3.32 -18.30
CA VAL A 148 -2.46 4.58 -18.99
C VAL A 148 -2.33 4.34 -20.50
N ASP A 149 -2.59 5.39 -21.30
CA ASP A 149 -2.40 5.32 -22.75
C ASP A 149 -0.93 5.46 -23.16
N ASP A 150 -0.10 6.05 -22.28
CA ASP A 150 1.32 6.27 -22.55
C ASP A 150 2.13 5.01 -22.28
N SER A 151 2.53 4.33 -23.34
CA SER A 151 3.34 3.11 -23.26
C SER A 151 4.76 3.37 -22.73
N VAL A 152 5.30 4.56 -22.92
CA VAL A 152 6.64 4.93 -22.42
C VAL A 152 6.57 5.16 -20.92
N TYR A 153 5.52 5.85 -20.45
CA TYR A 153 5.28 6.00 -19.02
C TYR A 153 5.10 4.64 -18.35
N GLU A 154 4.24 3.80 -18.90
CA GLU A 154 3.98 2.46 -18.35
C GLU A 154 5.24 1.60 -18.32
N ALA A 155 6.08 1.63 -19.36
CA ALA A 155 7.35 0.89 -19.41
C ALA A 155 8.37 1.37 -18.36
N ASN A 156 8.38 2.65 -18.02
CA ASN A 156 9.30 3.20 -17.03
C ASN A 156 8.90 2.93 -15.57
N PHE A 157 7.62 2.72 -15.32
CA PHE A 157 7.07 2.48 -13.97
C PHE A 157 6.71 1.02 -13.71
N THR A 158 6.66 0.19 -14.73
CA THR A 158 6.46 -1.26 -14.54
C THR A 158 7.77 -1.92 -14.13
N ASP A 159 8.03 -1.93 -12.84
CA ASP A 159 8.92 -2.95 -12.28
C ASP A 159 8.26 -4.31 -12.51
N GLN A 160 9.00 -5.21 -13.05
CA GLN A 160 8.80 -6.53 -13.67
C GLN A 160 7.59 -7.40 -13.24
N ASN A 161 6.70 -6.94 -12.33
CA ASN A 161 5.56 -7.73 -11.84
C ASN A 161 4.31 -6.90 -11.50
N ARG A 162 4.25 -5.60 -11.80
CA ARG A 162 3.22 -4.73 -11.22
C ARG A 162 2.00 -4.52 -12.10
N SER A 163 2.19 -4.40 -13.38
CA SER A 163 1.12 -4.37 -14.35
C SER A 163 1.71 -4.72 -15.71
N THR A 164 1.22 -5.75 -16.35
CA THR A 164 1.61 -6.02 -17.73
C THR A 164 0.68 -5.25 -18.64
N ARG A 165 1.25 -4.39 -19.49
CA ARG A 165 0.51 -3.79 -20.58
C ARG A 165 -0.06 -4.89 -21.47
N ASP A 166 -1.30 -4.73 -21.86
CA ASP A 166 -1.95 -5.56 -22.87
C ASP A 166 -1.79 -4.86 -24.23
N ASP A 167 -1.26 -5.56 -25.21
CA ASP A 167 -0.98 -4.99 -26.54
C ASP A 167 -2.23 -4.91 -27.44
N ARG A 168 -3.38 -5.43 -26.97
CA ARG A 168 -4.66 -5.31 -27.67
C ARG A 168 -5.12 -3.83 -27.65
N SER A 169 -5.92 -3.46 -28.66
CA SER A 169 -6.49 -2.11 -28.69
C SER A 169 -7.52 -1.91 -27.58
N ASP A 170 -7.78 -0.67 -27.23
CA ASP A 170 -8.77 -0.32 -26.20
C ASP A 170 -10.16 -0.82 -26.57
N GLU A 171 -10.52 -0.79 -27.87
CA GLU A 171 -11.79 -1.33 -28.35
C GLU A 171 -11.89 -2.83 -28.10
N GLN A 172 -10.80 -3.58 -28.25
CA GLN A 172 -10.77 -5.02 -28.01
C GLN A 172 -10.91 -5.32 -26.51
N LEU A 173 -10.22 -4.54 -25.66
CA LEU A 173 -10.28 -4.69 -24.19
C LEU A 173 -11.67 -4.33 -23.66
N ILE A 174 -12.26 -3.26 -24.15
CA ILE A 174 -13.63 -2.84 -23.79
C ILE A 174 -14.65 -3.87 -24.29
N ALA A 175 -14.51 -4.39 -25.51
CA ALA A 175 -15.42 -5.40 -26.03
C ALA A 175 -15.39 -6.69 -25.20
N GLU A 176 -14.21 -7.10 -24.73
CA GLU A 176 -14.09 -8.23 -23.80
C GLU A 176 -14.79 -7.96 -22.48
N ALA A 177 -14.58 -6.77 -21.89
CA ALA A 177 -15.22 -6.38 -20.64
C ALA A 177 -16.75 -6.36 -20.76
N LEU A 178 -17.27 -5.82 -21.85
CA LEU A 178 -18.71 -5.82 -22.12
C LEU A 178 -19.27 -7.24 -22.24
N LYS A 179 -18.55 -8.12 -22.95
CA LYS A 179 -18.93 -9.52 -23.09
C LYS A 179 -18.93 -10.27 -21.75
N VAL A 180 -17.93 -10.02 -20.91
CA VAL A 180 -17.82 -10.63 -19.59
C VAL A 180 -18.93 -10.12 -18.66
N ALA A 181 -19.29 -8.84 -18.78
CA ALA A 181 -20.36 -8.22 -18.01
C ALA A 181 -21.75 -8.65 -18.45
N GLU A 182 -21.89 -9.21 -19.65
CA GLU A 182 -23.19 -9.67 -20.16
C GLU A 182 -23.79 -10.77 -19.28
N GLY A 183 -25.03 -10.56 -18.86
CA GLY A 183 -25.73 -11.47 -17.97
C GLY A 183 -25.20 -11.54 -16.54
N ALA A 184 -24.32 -10.65 -16.13
CA ALA A 184 -23.90 -10.53 -14.74
C ALA A 184 -25.00 -9.85 -13.89
N ASP A 185 -25.21 -10.36 -12.68
CA ASP A 185 -26.13 -9.74 -11.72
C ASP A 185 -25.51 -8.46 -11.13
N VAL A 186 -24.17 -8.43 -11.03
CA VAL A 186 -23.39 -7.30 -10.50
C VAL A 186 -22.12 -7.12 -11.31
N ILE A 187 -21.75 -5.87 -11.56
CA ILE A 187 -20.48 -5.49 -12.15
C ILE A 187 -19.67 -4.74 -11.12
N ILE A 188 -18.44 -5.19 -10.85
CA ILE A 188 -17.47 -4.50 -9.99
C ILE A 188 -16.39 -3.92 -10.90
N ALA A 189 -16.33 -2.59 -10.99
CA ALA A 189 -15.28 -1.90 -11.72
C ALA A 189 -14.15 -1.51 -10.77
N ALA A 190 -13.01 -2.20 -10.86
CA ALA A 190 -11.80 -1.91 -10.08
C ALA A 190 -10.94 -0.90 -10.85
N LEU A 191 -11.26 0.37 -10.63
CA LEU A 191 -10.63 1.52 -11.28
C LEU A 191 -9.80 2.29 -10.25
N GLY A 192 -8.81 3.00 -10.73
CA GLY A 192 -8.00 3.87 -9.90
C GLY A 192 -6.54 3.88 -10.32
N GLU A 193 -5.72 4.48 -9.47
CA GLU A 193 -4.29 4.64 -9.69
C GLU A 193 -3.52 3.39 -9.25
N SER A 194 -2.46 3.08 -9.99
CA SER A 194 -1.50 2.09 -9.55
C SER A 194 -0.64 2.62 -8.41
N ILE A 195 0.06 1.72 -7.77
CA ILE A 195 1.05 2.03 -6.72
C ILE A 195 2.11 3.06 -7.19
N ASP A 196 2.42 3.09 -8.47
CA ASP A 196 3.46 3.95 -9.05
C ASP A 196 2.94 5.36 -9.39
N MET A 197 1.63 5.56 -9.42
CA MET A 197 0.99 6.86 -9.69
C MET A 197 0.80 7.70 -8.42
N SER A 198 1.15 7.17 -7.27
CA SER A 198 1.02 7.83 -5.97
C SER A 198 2.38 7.97 -5.29
N GLY A 199 2.55 9.01 -4.50
CA GLY A 199 3.78 9.28 -3.75
C GLY A 199 4.63 10.39 -4.36
N GLU A 200 5.70 10.75 -3.68
CA GLU A 200 6.56 11.90 -4.02
C GLU A 200 7.36 11.72 -5.31
N GLY A 201 7.50 10.50 -5.81
CA GLY A 201 8.23 10.21 -7.04
C GLY A 201 7.42 10.41 -8.33
N ALA A 202 6.11 10.58 -8.23
CA ALA A 202 5.19 10.66 -9.36
C ALA A 202 4.64 12.06 -9.64
N SER A 203 5.12 13.08 -8.92
CA SER A 203 4.69 14.49 -9.08
C SER A 203 5.64 15.29 -9.93
#